data_8fe4b274c77f8b47f123555afe1a674f
#
_entry.id   8fe4b274c77f8b47f123555afe1a674f
#
_cell.length_a   1.000
_cell.length_b   1.000
_cell.length_c   1.000
_cell.angle_alpha   90.00
_cell.angle_beta   90.00
_cell.angle_gamma   90.00
#
_symmetry.space_group_name_H-M   'P 1'
#
loop_
_entity.id
_entity.type
_entity.pdbx_description
1 polymer ?
#
loop_
_entity_poly.entity_id
_entity_poly.type
_entity_poly.pdbx_seq_one_letter_code
_entity_poly.pdbx_strand_id
1 'polypeptide(L)'
;MIDKEKAKLNMKVQWAKFIGVTVLYLLFLVWVKSWLGLVVVPFIFDVYITKKIKWQWWKDAEGPTRFIMSWVDALVFALVAVYFINQFFFQNYVIPSSSLEKSLLTGDYLFVSKVSYGPRIPETPLTMPLTQHTLPVINTKSYIEWPHWEYRRVKGLGNVQLNDIVVFN
;
A
#
# COMPACT_ATOMS: atom_id res chain seq x y z
N MET A 1 6.07 -11.07 -41.66
CA MET A 1 6.74 -9.78 -41.36
C MET A 1 5.95 -8.96 -40.31
N ILE A 2 4.65 -8.86 -40.43
CA ILE A 2 3.75 -8.11 -39.51
C ILE A 2 3.78 -8.63 -38.06
N ASP A 3 3.91 -9.95 -37.86
CA ASP A 3 3.93 -10.51 -36.48
C ASP A 3 5.21 -10.19 -35.68
N LYS A 4 6.37 -10.11 -36.38
CA LYS A 4 7.63 -9.73 -35.72
C LYS A 4 7.65 -8.25 -35.33
N GLU A 5 6.97 -7.41 -36.11
CA GLU A 5 6.86 -5.97 -35.83
C GLU A 5 5.90 -5.68 -34.69
N LYS A 6 4.76 -6.39 -34.64
CA LYS A 6 3.83 -6.36 -33.47
C LYS A 6 4.48 -6.89 -32.20
N ALA A 7 5.30 -7.94 -32.29
CA ALA A 7 6.05 -8.47 -31.14
C ALA A 7 7.11 -7.48 -30.66
N LYS A 8 7.82 -6.78 -31.58
CA LYS A 8 8.77 -5.71 -31.22
C LYS A 8 8.07 -4.49 -30.60
N LEU A 9 6.89 -4.12 -31.10
CA LEU A 9 6.08 -3.03 -30.56
C LEU A 9 5.60 -3.37 -29.14
N ASN A 10 5.13 -4.60 -28.93
CA ASN A 10 4.75 -5.11 -27.62
C ASN A 10 5.92 -5.10 -26.62
N MET A 11 7.13 -5.44 -27.08
CA MET A 11 8.31 -5.41 -26.23
C MET A 11 8.69 -3.99 -25.82
N LYS A 12 8.65 -3.02 -26.73
CA LYS A 12 8.90 -1.59 -26.40
C LYS A 12 7.89 -1.06 -25.39
N VAL A 13 6.61 -1.38 -25.55
CA VAL A 13 5.55 -0.99 -24.63
C VAL A 13 5.75 -1.64 -23.25
N GLN A 14 6.19 -2.89 -23.20
CA GLN A 14 6.48 -3.60 -21.94
C GLN A 14 7.66 -2.96 -21.20
N TRP A 15 8.74 -2.63 -21.92
CA TRP A 15 9.87 -1.90 -21.36
C TRP A 15 9.49 -0.50 -20.87
N ALA A 16 8.68 0.23 -21.62
CA ALA A 16 8.19 1.54 -21.19
C ALA A 16 7.36 1.46 -19.90
N LYS A 17 6.47 0.46 -19.79
CA LYS A 17 5.70 0.20 -18.57
C LYS A 17 6.61 -0.18 -17.40
N PHE A 18 7.55 -1.09 -17.61
CA PHE A 18 8.52 -1.49 -16.60
C PHE A 18 9.32 -0.29 -16.08
N ILE A 19 9.90 0.52 -16.97
CA ILE A 19 10.68 1.70 -16.59
C ILE A 19 9.81 2.69 -15.83
N GLY A 20 8.61 2.99 -16.33
CA GLY A 20 7.68 3.94 -15.67
C GLY A 20 7.31 3.49 -14.26
N VAL A 21 6.90 2.24 -14.09
CA VAL A 21 6.55 1.68 -12.77
C VAL A 21 7.76 1.61 -11.85
N THR A 22 8.92 1.19 -12.37
CA THR A 22 10.14 1.09 -11.57
C THR A 22 10.62 2.47 -11.10
N VAL A 23 10.60 3.49 -11.96
CA VAL A 23 10.96 4.86 -11.58
C VAL A 23 10.02 5.38 -10.51
N LEU A 24 8.71 5.23 -10.69
CA LEU A 24 7.72 5.66 -9.70
C LEU A 24 7.90 4.94 -8.36
N TYR A 25 8.19 3.65 -8.40
CA TYR A 25 8.47 2.85 -7.22
C TYR A 25 9.76 3.28 -6.52
N LEU A 26 10.84 3.54 -7.28
CA LEU A 26 12.10 4.04 -6.72
C LEU A 26 11.94 5.42 -6.08
N LEU A 27 11.18 6.33 -6.70
CA LEU A 27 10.85 7.62 -6.09
C LEU A 27 10.10 7.44 -4.77
N PHE A 28 9.16 6.51 -4.72
CA PHE A 28 8.47 6.15 -3.47
C PHE A 28 9.43 5.59 -2.42
N LEU A 29 10.37 4.70 -2.79
CA LEU A 29 11.38 4.16 -1.86
C LEU A 29 12.31 5.25 -1.32
N VAL A 30 12.73 6.19 -2.17
CA VAL A 30 13.55 7.33 -1.75
C VAL A 30 12.78 8.20 -0.76
N TRP A 31 11.50 8.47 -1.03
CA TRP A 31 10.63 9.22 -0.13
C TRP A 31 10.49 8.53 1.23
N VAL A 32 10.22 7.23 1.24
CA VAL A 32 10.08 6.40 2.46
C VAL A 32 11.44 6.11 3.12
N LYS A 33 12.57 6.33 2.41
CA LYS A 33 13.94 5.98 2.83
C LYS A 33 14.08 4.49 3.21
N SER A 34 13.46 3.60 2.45
CA SER A 34 13.46 2.15 2.71
C SER A 34 14.28 1.40 1.66
N TRP A 35 15.44 0.90 2.04
CA TRP A 35 16.28 0.08 1.16
C TRP A 35 15.76 -1.35 0.99
N LEU A 36 15.04 -1.88 1.99
CA LEU A 36 14.43 -3.21 1.91
C LEU A 36 13.41 -3.33 0.77
N GLY A 37 12.77 -2.24 0.40
CA GLY A 37 11.85 -2.22 -0.73
C GLY A 37 12.50 -2.56 -2.07
N LEU A 38 13.82 -2.45 -2.21
CA LEU A 38 14.53 -2.84 -3.44
C LEU A 38 14.33 -4.31 -3.81
N VAL A 39 14.03 -5.16 -2.84
CA VAL A 39 13.69 -6.59 -3.07
C VAL A 39 12.47 -6.75 -3.99
N VAL A 40 11.60 -5.77 -4.09
CA VAL A 40 10.42 -5.81 -4.96
C VAL A 40 10.77 -5.56 -6.44
N VAL A 41 11.87 -4.86 -6.73
CA VAL A 41 12.27 -4.53 -8.12
C VAL A 41 12.44 -5.76 -9.02
N PRO A 42 13.10 -6.86 -8.60
CA PRO A 42 13.15 -8.10 -9.37
C PRO A 42 11.77 -8.69 -9.70
N PHE A 43 10.80 -8.56 -8.79
CA PHE A 43 9.43 -9.03 -9.04
C PHE A 43 8.72 -8.15 -10.07
N ILE A 44 8.92 -6.82 -10.02
CA ILE A 44 8.40 -5.92 -11.04
C ILE A 44 9.02 -6.28 -12.40
N PHE A 45 10.31 -6.57 -12.45
CA PHE A 45 11.00 -7.01 -13.66
C PHE A 45 10.41 -8.32 -14.21
N ASP A 46 10.13 -9.29 -13.33
CA ASP A 46 9.51 -10.55 -13.75
C ASP A 46 8.10 -10.34 -14.32
N VAL A 47 7.27 -9.54 -13.68
CA VAL A 47 5.89 -9.26 -14.13
C VAL A 47 5.84 -8.67 -15.55
N TYR A 48 6.75 -7.75 -15.86
CA TYR A 48 6.70 -7.03 -17.14
C TYR A 48 7.58 -7.65 -18.23
N ILE A 49 8.76 -8.17 -17.90
CA ILE A 49 9.79 -8.57 -18.86
C ILE A 49 9.95 -10.08 -18.94
N THR A 50 10.33 -10.74 -17.83
CA THR A 50 10.70 -12.16 -17.85
C THR A 50 9.50 -13.08 -17.88
N LYS A 51 8.42 -12.72 -17.18
CA LYS A 51 7.19 -13.51 -17.08
C LYS A 51 7.44 -14.99 -16.75
N LYS A 52 8.52 -15.27 -15.99
CA LYS A 52 8.87 -16.62 -15.58
C LYS A 52 7.89 -17.16 -14.55
N ILE A 53 7.45 -16.28 -13.63
CA ILE A 53 6.47 -16.63 -12.61
C ILE A 53 5.09 -16.43 -13.23
N LYS A 54 4.29 -17.49 -13.27
CA LYS A 54 2.89 -17.41 -13.74
C LYS A 54 2.03 -16.80 -12.64
N TRP A 55 2.12 -15.50 -12.44
CA TRP A 55 1.36 -14.77 -11.39
C TRP A 55 -0.15 -14.98 -11.49
N GLN A 56 -0.64 -15.24 -12.69
CA GLN A 56 -2.06 -15.38 -13.00
C GLN A 56 -2.34 -16.72 -13.65
N TRP A 57 -1.75 -17.80 -13.12
CA TRP A 57 -1.93 -19.18 -13.62
C TRP A 57 -3.40 -19.60 -13.69
N TRP A 58 -4.22 -19.04 -12.81
CA TRP A 58 -5.66 -19.32 -12.73
C TRP A 58 -6.46 -18.74 -13.92
N LYS A 59 -5.91 -17.81 -14.70
CA LYS A 59 -6.57 -17.27 -15.91
C LYS A 59 -6.71 -18.31 -17.00
N ASP A 60 -5.82 -19.29 -17.03
CA ASP A 60 -5.86 -20.41 -17.98
C ASP A 60 -6.73 -21.57 -17.45
N ALA A 61 -7.22 -21.50 -16.21
CA ALA A 61 -8.13 -22.50 -15.63
C ALA A 61 -9.56 -22.30 -16.13
N GLU A 62 -10.31 -23.39 -16.24
CA GLU A 62 -11.72 -23.38 -16.63
C GLU A 62 -12.64 -23.60 -15.43
N GLY A 63 -13.89 -23.20 -15.57
CA GLY A 63 -14.95 -23.48 -14.59
C GLY A 63 -14.84 -22.72 -13.28
N PRO A 64 -15.23 -23.33 -12.14
CA PRO A 64 -15.36 -22.65 -10.85
C PRO A 64 -14.03 -22.15 -10.30
N THR A 65 -12.92 -22.79 -10.63
CA THR A 65 -11.57 -22.39 -10.19
C THR A 65 -11.23 -20.98 -10.67
N ARG A 66 -11.53 -20.66 -11.92
CA ARG A 66 -11.29 -19.33 -12.47
C ARG A 66 -12.13 -18.28 -11.74
N PHE A 67 -13.39 -18.58 -11.45
CA PHE A 67 -14.28 -17.67 -10.76
C PHE A 67 -13.79 -17.39 -9.33
N ILE A 68 -13.51 -18.43 -8.54
CA ILE A 68 -13.06 -18.30 -7.15
C ILE A 68 -11.72 -17.54 -7.09
N MET A 69 -10.77 -17.92 -7.95
CA MET A 69 -9.43 -17.28 -7.94
C MET A 69 -9.47 -15.82 -8.40
N SER A 70 -10.43 -15.43 -9.26
CA SER A 70 -10.60 -14.02 -9.62
C SER A 70 -11.07 -13.18 -8.43
N TRP A 71 -11.92 -13.72 -7.57
CA TRP A 71 -12.33 -13.07 -6.33
C TRP A 71 -11.19 -12.98 -5.33
N VAL A 72 -10.40 -14.04 -5.19
CA VAL A 72 -9.18 -14.02 -4.32
C VAL A 72 -8.20 -12.96 -4.79
N ASP A 73 -7.93 -12.87 -6.10
CA ASP A 73 -7.02 -11.88 -6.68
C ASP A 73 -7.51 -10.44 -6.40
N ALA A 74 -8.80 -10.19 -6.62
CA ALA A 74 -9.43 -8.91 -6.35
C ALA A 74 -9.37 -8.55 -4.85
N LEU A 75 -9.61 -9.51 -3.96
CA LEU A 75 -9.54 -9.32 -2.51
C LEU A 75 -8.11 -9.00 -2.06
N VAL A 76 -7.12 -9.76 -2.52
CA VAL A 76 -5.71 -9.52 -2.20
C VAL A 76 -5.28 -8.13 -2.70
N PHE A 77 -5.63 -7.77 -3.93
CA PHE A 77 -5.36 -6.45 -4.46
C PHE A 77 -6.00 -5.34 -3.61
N ALA A 78 -7.27 -5.50 -3.25
CA ALA A 78 -7.99 -4.53 -2.42
C ALA A 78 -7.34 -4.36 -1.03
N LEU A 79 -6.97 -5.46 -0.37
CA LEU A 79 -6.31 -5.43 0.94
C LEU A 79 -4.96 -4.73 0.89
N VAL A 80 -4.14 -5.03 -0.13
CA VAL A 80 -2.84 -4.37 -0.32
C VAL A 80 -3.03 -2.88 -0.63
N ALA A 81 -3.95 -2.53 -1.52
CA ALA A 81 -4.23 -1.14 -1.87
C ALA A 81 -4.72 -0.34 -0.65
N VAL A 82 -5.68 -0.87 0.11
CA VAL A 82 -6.20 -0.22 1.33
C VAL A 82 -5.10 -0.08 2.38
N TYR A 83 -4.26 -1.10 2.57
CA TYR A 83 -3.12 -1.00 3.49
C TYR A 83 -2.21 0.17 3.13
N PHE A 84 -1.80 0.28 1.85
CA PHE A 84 -0.95 1.39 1.40
C PHE A 84 -1.63 2.75 1.53
N ILE A 85 -2.90 2.85 1.17
CA ILE A 85 -3.67 4.11 1.27
C ILE A 85 -3.76 4.53 2.74
N ASN A 86 -4.17 3.65 3.63
CA ASN A 86 -4.31 3.95 5.05
C ASN A 86 -2.96 4.24 5.72
N GLN A 87 -1.88 3.60 5.28
CA GLN A 87 -0.58 3.80 5.87
C GLN A 87 0.07 5.13 5.46
N PHE A 88 -0.03 5.50 4.18
CA PHE A 88 0.75 6.60 3.62
C PHE A 88 -0.06 7.84 3.24
N PHE A 89 -1.34 7.68 2.93
CA PHE A 89 -2.13 8.78 2.36
C PHE A 89 -3.21 9.27 3.30
N PHE A 90 -4.20 8.45 3.62
CA PHE A 90 -5.39 8.86 4.36
C PHE A 90 -5.81 7.78 5.33
N GLN A 91 -6.44 8.20 6.42
CA GLN A 91 -7.05 7.28 7.38
C GLN A 91 -8.31 7.90 7.96
N ASN A 92 -9.33 7.07 8.14
CA ASN A 92 -10.56 7.48 8.78
C ASN A 92 -10.45 7.27 10.30
N TYR A 93 -10.93 8.24 11.04
CA TYR A 93 -11.05 8.20 12.50
C TYR A 93 -12.46 8.61 12.92
N VAL A 94 -12.84 8.18 14.10
CA VAL A 94 -14.06 8.62 14.78
C VAL A 94 -13.66 9.40 16.03
N ILE A 95 -14.31 10.52 16.29
CA ILE A 95 -14.05 11.33 17.49
C ILE A 95 -14.60 10.58 18.71
N PRO A 96 -13.74 10.15 19.64
CA PRO A 96 -14.18 9.35 20.80
C PRO A 96 -14.61 10.19 21.99
N SER A 97 -14.26 11.48 22.04
CA SER A 97 -14.46 12.33 23.22
C SER A 97 -14.86 13.76 22.86
N SER A 98 -15.47 14.46 23.81
CA SER A 98 -15.96 15.84 23.67
C SER A 98 -14.89 16.93 23.84
N SER A 99 -13.61 16.58 23.88
CA SER A 99 -12.52 17.55 24.12
C SER A 99 -12.43 18.66 23.05
N LEU A 100 -12.95 18.41 21.84
CA LEU A 100 -13.00 19.36 20.72
C LEU A 100 -14.43 19.76 20.34
N GLU A 101 -15.38 19.68 21.26
CA GLU A 101 -16.83 19.81 21.00
C GLU A 101 -17.24 21.11 20.31
N LYS A 102 -16.44 22.18 20.43
CA LYS A 102 -16.68 23.43 19.71
C LYS A 102 -16.37 23.36 18.20
N SER A 103 -15.56 22.40 17.78
CA SER A 103 -15.10 22.26 16.38
C SER A 103 -15.52 20.91 15.80
N LEU A 104 -15.52 19.85 16.60
CA LEU A 104 -15.79 18.48 16.22
C LEU A 104 -16.63 17.79 17.28
N LEU A 105 -17.73 17.17 16.89
CA LEU A 105 -18.62 16.48 17.81
C LEU A 105 -18.18 15.03 18.04
N THR A 106 -18.49 14.52 19.24
CA THR A 106 -18.29 13.09 19.54
C THR A 106 -19.12 12.25 18.57
N GLY A 107 -18.48 11.27 17.91
CA GLY A 107 -19.10 10.42 16.89
C GLY A 107 -18.88 10.91 15.46
N ASP A 108 -18.34 12.11 15.26
CA ASP A 108 -17.99 12.57 13.92
C ASP A 108 -16.92 11.68 13.28
N TYR A 109 -17.07 11.45 11.96
CA TYR A 109 -16.08 10.73 11.15
C TYR A 109 -15.12 11.72 10.51
N LEU A 110 -13.84 11.53 10.75
CA LEU A 110 -12.78 12.35 10.19
C LEU A 110 -12.02 11.62 9.10
N PHE A 111 -11.75 12.33 8.02
CA PHE A 111 -10.84 11.89 6.97
C PHE A 111 -9.51 12.62 7.13
N VAL A 112 -8.53 11.94 7.71
CA VAL A 112 -7.25 12.54 8.08
C VAL A 112 -6.21 12.31 6.99
N SER A 113 -5.64 13.39 6.47
CA SER A 113 -4.53 13.34 5.52
C SER A 113 -3.20 13.12 6.25
N LYS A 114 -2.51 12.04 5.91
CA LYS A 114 -1.16 11.77 6.42
C LYS A 114 -0.08 12.45 5.59
N VAL A 115 -0.37 12.77 4.33
CA VAL A 115 0.59 13.39 3.41
C VAL A 115 0.91 14.81 3.84
N SER A 116 -0.03 15.53 4.45
CA SER A 116 0.14 16.93 4.86
C SER A 116 1.36 17.13 5.77
N TYR A 117 1.50 16.32 6.81
CA TYR A 117 2.60 16.43 7.80
C TYR A 117 3.56 15.24 7.74
N GLY A 118 3.38 14.36 6.77
CA GLY A 118 4.18 13.17 6.54
C GLY A 118 3.67 11.94 7.31
N PRO A 119 3.54 10.81 6.61
CA PRO A 119 3.12 9.56 7.22
C PRO A 119 4.18 8.99 8.15
N ARG A 120 3.72 8.32 9.20
CA ARG A 120 4.56 7.50 10.07
C ARG A 120 4.86 6.17 9.39
N ILE A 121 6.13 5.77 9.36
CA ILE A 121 6.49 4.43 8.91
C ILE A 121 6.12 3.45 10.02
N PRO A 122 5.47 2.32 9.69
CA PRO A 122 5.12 1.33 10.70
C PRO A 122 6.39 0.73 11.32
N GLU A 123 6.42 0.65 12.64
CA GLU A 123 7.53 0.01 13.39
C GLU A 123 7.54 -1.50 13.14
N THR A 124 6.34 -2.09 12.98
CA THR A 124 6.15 -3.49 12.59
C THR A 124 5.53 -3.56 11.20
N PRO A 125 6.35 -3.64 10.13
CA PRO A 125 5.83 -3.58 8.76
C PRO A 125 4.96 -4.78 8.37
N LEU A 126 5.10 -5.91 9.07
CA LEU A 126 4.31 -7.11 8.86
C LEU A 126 3.08 -7.10 9.78
N THR A 127 2.17 -6.17 9.53
CA THR A 127 0.89 -6.05 10.23
C THR A 127 -0.24 -6.40 9.28
N MET A 128 -1.22 -7.16 9.77
CA MET A 128 -2.39 -7.52 8.97
C MET A 128 -3.20 -6.26 8.66
N PRO A 129 -3.53 -6.00 7.39
CA PRO A 129 -4.32 -4.82 7.01
C PRO A 129 -5.72 -4.89 7.63
N LEU A 130 -6.30 -3.70 7.90
CA LEU A 130 -7.64 -3.52 8.49
C LEU A 130 -7.83 -4.08 9.91
N THR A 131 -6.76 -4.53 10.56
CA THR A 131 -6.79 -4.92 11.97
C THR A 131 -6.02 -3.91 12.81
N GLN A 132 -6.47 -3.70 14.05
CA GLN A 132 -5.71 -2.92 15.02
C GLN A 132 -4.67 -3.82 15.70
N HIS A 133 -4.62 -3.92 17.00
CA HIS A 133 -3.60 -4.71 17.70
C HIS A 133 -3.90 -6.22 17.75
N THR A 134 -5.17 -6.61 17.59
CA THR A 134 -5.62 -7.98 17.73
C THR A 134 -6.50 -8.43 16.58
N LEU A 135 -6.42 -9.70 16.24
CA LEU A 135 -7.32 -10.34 15.28
C LEU A 135 -8.71 -10.49 15.91
N PRO A 136 -9.80 -10.08 15.23
CA PRO A 136 -11.13 -9.99 15.82
C PRO A 136 -11.75 -11.32 16.24
N VAL A 137 -11.27 -12.45 15.74
CA VAL A 137 -11.82 -13.79 16.04
C VAL A 137 -10.95 -14.58 17.00
N ILE A 138 -9.62 -14.46 16.89
CA ILE A 138 -8.67 -15.31 17.58
C ILE A 138 -8.04 -14.60 18.79
N ASN A 139 -8.24 -13.28 18.95
CA ASN A 139 -7.66 -12.45 20.00
C ASN A 139 -6.12 -12.56 20.13
N THR A 140 -5.44 -12.96 19.06
CA THR A 140 -3.98 -12.98 18.96
C THR A 140 -3.47 -11.69 18.34
N LYS A 141 -2.18 -11.38 18.53
CA LYS A 141 -1.54 -10.22 17.91
C LYS A 141 -1.72 -10.25 16.39
N SER A 142 -2.11 -9.12 15.80
CA SER A 142 -2.31 -8.98 14.34
C SER A 142 -1.03 -8.59 13.59
N TYR A 143 0.11 -8.59 14.26
CA TYR A 143 1.38 -8.17 13.70
C TYR A 143 2.51 -9.12 14.15
N ILE A 144 3.55 -9.17 13.32
CA ILE A 144 4.78 -9.89 13.62
C ILE A 144 5.77 -8.87 14.19
N GLU A 145 6.34 -9.17 15.37
CA GLU A 145 7.24 -8.25 16.08
C GLU A 145 8.60 -8.06 15.38
N TRP A 146 8.96 -8.95 14.48
CA TRP A 146 10.20 -8.86 13.72
C TRP A 146 9.90 -8.74 12.21
N PRO A 147 10.55 -7.83 11.48
CA PRO A 147 11.50 -6.81 11.93
C PRO A 147 10.81 -5.67 12.69
N HIS A 148 11.47 -5.12 13.70
CA HIS A 148 11.04 -3.94 14.44
C HIS A 148 11.92 -2.76 14.05
N TRP A 149 11.30 -1.69 13.55
CA TRP A 149 12.00 -0.48 13.12
C TRP A 149 11.82 0.63 14.14
N GLU A 150 12.84 1.50 14.23
CA GLU A 150 12.74 2.70 15.04
C GLU A 150 11.67 3.64 14.49
N TYR A 151 11.04 4.40 15.41
CA TYR A 151 10.06 5.41 15.04
C TYR A 151 10.64 6.38 14.01
N ARG A 152 9.99 6.50 12.88
CA ARG A 152 10.37 7.43 11.82
C ARG A 152 9.14 7.98 11.10
N ARG A 153 9.17 9.29 10.88
CA ARG A 153 8.19 9.98 10.04
C ARG A 153 8.81 10.41 8.73
N VAL A 154 8.11 10.21 7.64
CA VAL A 154 8.51 10.72 6.32
C VAL A 154 8.20 12.21 6.25
N LYS A 155 8.96 12.97 5.48
CA LYS A 155 8.69 14.40 5.28
C LYS A 155 7.35 14.58 4.56
N GLY A 156 6.48 15.41 5.13
CA GLY A 156 5.19 15.81 4.54
C GLY A 156 5.33 16.99 3.57
N LEU A 157 4.19 17.44 3.05
CA LEU A 157 4.10 18.57 2.14
C LEU A 157 4.18 19.93 2.89
N GLY A 158 3.76 19.96 4.16
CA GLY A 158 3.75 21.16 4.99
C GLY A 158 4.28 20.91 6.40
N ASN A 159 4.37 21.99 7.17
CA ASN A 159 4.70 21.96 8.60
C ASN A 159 3.46 22.32 9.41
N VAL A 160 3.36 21.79 10.62
CA VAL A 160 2.28 22.11 11.57
C VAL A 160 2.35 23.59 11.91
N GLN A 161 1.20 24.26 11.87
CA GLN A 161 1.05 25.67 12.20
C GLN A 161 0.20 25.83 13.48
N LEU A 162 0.21 27.04 14.04
CA LEU A 162 -0.66 27.37 15.17
C LEU A 162 -2.13 27.24 14.74
N ASN A 163 -2.94 26.65 15.61
CA ASN A 163 -4.38 26.37 15.41
C ASN A 163 -4.70 25.23 14.42
N ASP A 164 -3.70 24.48 13.93
CA ASP A 164 -3.97 23.28 13.17
C ASP A 164 -4.54 22.18 14.06
N ILE A 165 -5.61 21.54 13.60
CA ILE A 165 -6.15 20.34 14.25
C ILE A 165 -5.35 19.15 13.73
N VAL A 166 -4.56 18.54 14.60
CA VAL A 166 -3.68 17.43 14.26
C VAL A 166 -4.05 16.17 15.04
N VAL A 167 -3.93 15.01 14.39
CA VAL A 167 -4.02 13.71 15.02
C VAL A 167 -2.60 13.22 15.31
N PHE A 168 -2.34 12.89 16.57
CA PHE A 168 -1.05 12.33 16.99
C PHE A 168 -1.28 11.03 17.77
N ASN A 169 -0.32 10.14 17.70
CA ASN A 169 -0.29 8.86 18.45
C ASN A 169 0.94 8.88 19.37
#